data_1adb89b232faf7b80bdeefb82f746728
#
_entry.id   1adb89b232faf7b80bdeefb82f746728
#
_cell.length_a   1.000
_cell.length_b   1.000
_cell.length_c   1.000
_cell.angle_alpha   90.00
_cell.angle_beta   90.00
_cell.angle_gamma   90.00
#
_symmetry.space_group_name_H-M   'P 1'
#
loop_
_entity.id
_entity.type
_entity.pdbx_description
1 polymer ?
#
loop_
_entity_poly.entity_id
_entity_poly.type
_entity_poly.pdbx_seq_one_letter_code
_entity_poly.pdbx_strand_id
1 'polypeptide(L)'
;MIRDLRLDDRNVFLSMVKDFYSSDAVAHSVDPQHFEATFAAAMEKSPFLRALMMEEEGKPAGYALLSFTYSNEAGGLVVLIEEVYLSEACRGMGYGHQFFEFLEQEYPSAKRFRLEARKQNENAIRLYQRLGYEVLDYLQMVKDA
;
A
#
# COMPACT_ATOMS: atom_id res chain seq x y z
N MET A 1 13.67 5.97 -5.56
CA MET A 1 14.16 5.01 -4.54
C MET A 1 13.03 4.64 -3.60
N ILE A 2 12.98 3.37 -3.18
CA ILE A 2 11.97 2.89 -2.24
C ILE A 2 12.71 2.37 -0.99
N ARG A 3 12.30 2.84 0.17
CA ARG A 3 12.95 2.50 1.44
C ARG A 3 11.94 2.42 2.58
N ASP A 4 12.34 1.79 3.67
CA ASP A 4 11.50 1.78 4.88
C ASP A 4 11.32 3.20 5.44
N LEU A 5 10.17 3.43 6.08
CA LEU A 5 9.89 4.68 6.78
C LEU A 5 10.91 4.88 7.92
N ARG A 6 11.27 6.14 8.13
CA ARG A 6 12.15 6.58 9.21
C ARG A 6 11.37 7.48 10.17
N LEU A 7 11.93 7.68 11.34
CA LEU A 7 11.30 8.55 12.35
C LEU A 7 11.06 9.96 11.81
N ASP A 8 11.98 10.48 11.01
CA ASP A 8 11.88 11.83 10.43
C ASP A 8 10.77 11.96 9.39
N ASP A 9 10.23 10.85 8.89
CA ASP A 9 9.17 10.85 7.89
C ASP A 9 7.78 11.09 8.48
N ARG A 10 7.65 11.14 9.81
CA ARG A 10 6.36 11.17 10.48
C ARG A 10 5.40 12.21 9.91
N ASN A 11 5.82 13.46 9.83
CA ASN A 11 4.92 14.54 9.40
C ASN A 11 4.51 14.41 7.94
N VAL A 12 5.43 14.07 7.05
CA VAL A 12 5.11 13.91 5.64
C VAL A 12 4.26 12.65 5.43
N PHE A 13 4.54 11.57 6.14
CA PHE A 13 3.74 10.36 6.07
C PHE A 13 2.28 10.62 6.49
N LEU A 14 2.08 11.27 7.64
CA LEU A 14 0.73 11.60 8.14
C LEU A 14 -0.03 12.51 7.17
N SER A 15 0.65 13.46 6.54
CA SER A 15 0.06 14.33 5.53
C SER A 15 -0.39 13.54 4.30
N MET A 16 0.44 12.63 3.83
CA MET A 16 0.12 11.78 2.68
C MET A 16 -1.04 10.82 2.96
N VAL A 17 -1.06 10.22 4.15
CA VAL A 17 -2.16 9.33 4.55
C VAL A 17 -3.47 10.08 4.61
N LYS A 18 -3.45 11.32 5.12
CA LYS A 18 -4.62 12.19 5.14
C LYS A 18 -5.17 12.45 3.74
N ASP A 19 -4.29 12.74 2.79
CA ASP A 19 -4.67 12.92 1.40
C ASP A 19 -5.28 11.64 0.80
N PHE A 20 -4.66 10.50 1.09
CA PHE A 20 -5.16 9.21 0.62
C PHE A 20 -6.60 8.97 1.12
N TYR A 21 -6.85 9.20 2.40
CA TYR A 21 -8.18 8.96 3.00
C TYR A 21 -9.20 10.05 2.68
N SER A 22 -8.79 11.14 2.04
CA SER A 22 -9.69 12.16 1.48
C SER A 22 -10.01 11.94 0.01
N SER A 23 -9.44 10.89 -0.60
CA SER A 23 -9.59 10.58 -2.03
C SER A 23 -10.68 9.54 -2.27
N ASP A 24 -10.96 9.27 -3.55
CA ASP A 24 -11.91 8.24 -3.97
C ASP A 24 -11.37 6.82 -3.81
N ALA A 25 -10.10 6.67 -3.42
CA ALA A 25 -9.48 5.35 -3.23
C ALA A 25 -10.05 4.60 -2.04
N VAL A 26 -10.67 5.30 -1.08
CA VAL A 26 -11.21 4.71 0.14
C VAL A 26 -12.73 4.80 0.18
N ALA A 27 -13.35 3.81 0.83
CA ALA A 27 -14.81 3.72 0.94
C ALA A 27 -15.38 4.52 2.11
N HIS A 28 -14.60 4.72 3.18
CA HIS A 28 -15.05 5.33 4.43
C HIS A 28 -13.96 6.21 5.03
N SER A 29 -14.37 7.25 5.78
CA SER A 29 -13.46 8.04 6.59
C SER A 29 -12.91 7.21 7.75
N VAL A 30 -11.69 7.56 8.18
CA VAL A 30 -10.98 6.85 9.25
C VAL A 30 -10.49 7.87 10.28
N ASP A 31 -10.58 7.52 11.56
CA ASP A 31 -10.08 8.35 12.65
C ASP A 31 -8.55 8.57 12.47
N PRO A 32 -8.09 9.83 12.46
CA PRO A 32 -6.66 10.13 12.33
C PRO A 32 -5.76 9.48 13.38
N GLN A 33 -6.28 9.09 14.54
CA GLN A 33 -5.52 8.34 15.54
C GLN A 33 -5.03 6.99 15.01
N HIS A 34 -5.73 6.39 14.04
CA HIS A 34 -5.29 5.17 13.38
C HIS A 34 -3.99 5.40 12.61
N PHE A 35 -3.83 6.56 12.01
CA PHE A 35 -2.61 6.89 11.24
C PHE A 35 -1.39 7.02 12.15
N GLU A 36 -1.59 7.63 13.32
CA GLU A 36 -0.54 7.71 14.35
C GLU A 36 -0.15 6.31 14.83
N ALA A 37 -1.14 5.45 15.08
CA ALA A 37 -0.89 4.08 15.51
C ALA A 37 -0.14 3.28 14.44
N THR A 38 -0.47 3.48 13.17
CA THR A 38 0.22 2.84 12.05
C THR A 38 1.69 3.27 12.00
N PHE A 39 1.96 4.56 12.14
CA PHE A 39 3.34 5.05 12.16
C PHE A 39 4.12 4.47 13.34
N ALA A 40 3.54 4.45 14.52
CA ALA A 40 4.17 3.86 15.70
C ALA A 40 4.48 2.37 15.48
N ALA A 41 3.53 1.61 14.94
CA ALA A 41 3.72 0.19 14.65
C ALA A 41 4.85 -0.03 13.64
N ALA A 42 4.96 0.83 12.63
CA ALA A 42 6.05 0.76 11.65
C ALA A 42 7.40 1.02 12.32
N MET A 43 7.49 2.01 13.22
CA MET A 43 8.73 2.33 13.94
C MET A 43 9.13 1.22 14.90
N GLU A 44 8.17 0.54 15.49
CA GLU A 44 8.39 -0.61 16.39
C GLU A 44 8.68 -1.90 15.61
N LYS A 45 8.71 -1.84 14.29
CA LYS A 45 8.94 -2.99 13.40
C LYS A 45 7.96 -4.14 13.65
N SER A 46 6.67 -3.80 13.73
CA SER A 46 5.61 -4.81 13.82
C SER A 46 5.77 -5.84 12.72
N PRO A 47 5.63 -7.16 13.03
CA PRO A 47 5.70 -8.19 12.00
C PRO A 47 4.49 -8.19 11.06
N PHE A 48 3.43 -7.46 11.40
CA PHE A 48 2.19 -7.45 10.64
C PHE A 48 2.16 -6.40 9.54
N LEU A 49 3.00 -5.36 9.63
CA LEU A 49 3.01 -4.31 8.63
C LEU A 49 4.43 -3.86 8.29
N ARG A 50 4.57 -3.37 7.07
CA ARG A 50 5.76 -2.65 6.62
C ARG A 50 5.31 -1.39 5.91
N ALA A 51 5.92 -0.28 6.29
CA ALA A 51 5.64 1.02 5.68
C ALA A 51 6.84 1.49 4.88
N LEU A 52 6.59 1.88 3.64
CA LEU A 52 7.64 2.28 2.69
C LEU A 52 7.44 3.72 2.27
N MET A 53 8.55 4.41 2.07
CA MET A 53 8.60 5.74 1.44
C MET A 53 9.14 5.60 0.03
N MET A 54 8.44 6.17 -0.93
CA MET A 54 8.94 6.33 -2.29
C MET A 54 9.53 7.73 -2.43
N GLU A 55 10.76 7.81 -2.93
CA GLU A 55 11.47 9.06 -3.09
C GLU A 55 11.86 9.31 -4.54
N GLU A 56 11.79 10.57 -4.94
CA GLU A 56 12.36 11.07 -6.18
C GLU A 56 13.39 12.14 -5.83
N GLU A 57 14.64 11.94 -6.27
CA GLU A 57 15.73 12.88 -6.01
C GLU A 57 15.86 13.27 -4.53
N GLY A 58 15.67 12.28 -3.64
CA GLY A 58 15.74 12.47 -2.20
C GLY A 58 14.52 13.12 -1.57
N LYS A 59 13.45 13.37 -2.35
CA LYS A 59 12.23 13.99 -1.85
C LYS A 59 11.09 12.98 -1.80
N PRO A 60 10.24 13.03 -0.77
CA PRO A 60 9.08 12.13 -0.68
C PRO A 60 8.15 12.30 -1.89
N ALA A 61 7.86 11.21 -2.57
CA ALA A 61 6.96 11.16 -3.73
C ALA A 61 5.68 10.39 -3.42
N GLY A 62 5.72 9.48 -2.45
CA GLY A 62 4.58 8.67 -2.06
C GLY A 62 4.91 7.70 -0.95
N TYR A 63 3.94 6.92 -0.53
CA TYR A 63 4.15 5.86 0.45
C TYR A 63 3.39 4.60 0.05
N ALA A 64 3.76 3.50 0.68
CA ALA A 64 3.00 2.25 0.60
C ALA A 64 2.94 1.58 1.96
N LEU A 65 1.83 0.90 2.23
CA LEU A 65 1.67 0.03 3.40
C LEU A 65 1.45 -1.39 2.93
N LEU A 66 2.19 -2.31 3.54
CA LEU A 66 2.10 -3.74 3.26
C LEU A 66 1.70 -4.47 4.54
N SER A 67 0.93 -5.53 4.39
CA SER A 67 0.71 -6.52 5.45
C SER A 67 1.01 -7.91 4.90
N PHE A 68 1.11 -8.90 5.80
CA PHE A 68 1.58 -10.22 5.44
C PHE A 68 0.69 -11.28 6.03
N THR A 69 0.36 -12.29 5.24
CA THR A 69 -0.43 -13.40 5.71
C THR A 69 0.02 -14.70 5.01
N TYR A 70 -0.44 -15.82 5.51
CA TYR A 70 -0.23 -17.12 4.90
C TYR A 70 -1.54 -17.60 4.30
N SER A 71 -1.53 -18.06 3.05
CA SER A 71 -2.71 -18.58 2.38
C SER A 71 -2.50 -20.03 1.99
N ASN A 72 -3.39 -20.89 2.46
CA ASN A 72 -3.41 -22.28 2.03
C ASN A 72 -3.73 -22.38 0.54
N GLU A 73 -4.66 -21.54 0.06
CA GLU A 73 -5.03 -21.51 -1.36
C GLU A 73 -3.86 -21.10 -2.26
N ALA A 74 -3.12 -20.07 -1.87
CA ALA A 74 -1.97 -19.60 -2.63
C ALA A 74 -0.74 -20.48 -2.44
N GLY A 75 -0.67 -21.25 -1.35
CA GLY A 75 0.44 -22.13 -1.06
C GLY A 75 1.58 -21.49 -0.31
N GLY A 76 1.37 -20.42 0.40
CA GLY A 76 2.43 -19.77 1.18
C GLY A 76 2.19 -18.30 1.47
N LEU A 77 3.29 -17.56 1.52
CA LEU A 77 3.28 -16.13 1.86
C LEU A 77 2.46 -15.32 0.86
N VAL A 78 1.58 -14.49 1.40
CA VAL A 78 0.84 -13.48 0.63
C VAL A 78 1.28 -12.11 1.12
N VAL A 79 1.70 -11.26 0.20
CA VAL A 79 1.95 -9.84 0.47
C VAL A 79 0.69 -9.08 0.09
N LEU A 80 0.06 -8.45 1.07
CA LEU A 80 -1.12 -7.63 0.86
C LEU A 80 -0.70 -6.17 0.77
N ILE A 81 -0.97 -5.55 -0.38
CA ILE A 81 -0.74 -4.13 -0.58
C ILE A 81 -1.96 -3.40 -0.02
N GLU A 82 -1.83 -2.91 1.21
CA GLU A 82 -2.91 -2.22 1.91
C GLU A 82 -3.21 -0.86 1.30
N GLU A 83 -2.16 -0.09 1.04
CA GLU A 83 -2.25 1.27 0.51
C GLU A 83 -1.06 1.58 -0.37
N VAL A 84 -1.31 2.27 -1.48
CA VAL A 84 -0.28 2.88 -2.32
C VAL A 84 -0.74 4.29 -2.64
N TYR A 85 0.09 5.26 -2.33
CA TYR A 85 -0.19 6.67 -2.58
C TYR A 85 0.98 7.32 -3.30
N LEU A 86 0.67 8.09 -4.33
CA LEU A 86 1.61 8.99 -4.99
C LEU A 86 1.08 10.41 -4.88
N SER A 87 1.96 11.35 -4.54
CA SER A 87 1.60 12.76 -4.55
C SER A 87 1.17 13.18 -5.96
N GLU A 88 0.30 14.15 -6.05
CA GLU A 88 -0.28 14.59 -7.33
C GLU A 88 0.81 14.90 -8.38
N ALA A 89 1.88 15.60 -7.96
CA ALA A 89 2.98 15.98 -8.83
C ALA A 89 3.77 14.77 -9.38
N CYS A 90 3.67 13.61 -8.73
CA CYS A 90 4.42 12.41 -9.08
C CYS A 90 3.59 11.37 -9.83
N ARG A 91 2.30 11.64 -10.04
CA ARG A 91 1.41 10.71 -10.77
C ARG A 91 1.70 10.71 -12.25
N GLY A 92 1.51 9.56 -12.88
CA GLY A 92 1.71 9.41 -14.32
C GLY A 92 3.17 9.36 -14.77
N MET A 93 4.12 9.21 -13.85
CA MET A 93 5.56 9.20 -14.13
C MET A 93 6.20 7.82 -13.99
N GLY A 94 5.39 6.78 -13.82
CA GLY A 94 5.88 5.41 -13.73
C GLY A 94 6.28 4.93 -12.35
N TYR A 95 6.11 5.73 -11.30
CA TYR A 95 6.48 5.34 -9.93
C TYR A 95 5.66 4.18 -9.41
N GLY A 96 4.37 4.12 -9.77
CA GLY A 96 3.53 2.99 -9.42
C GLY A 96 4.06 1.69 -10.00
N HIS A 97 4.44 1.71 -11.27
CA HIS A 97 5.02 0.55 -11.94
C HIS A 97 6.32 0.11 -11.25
N GLN A 98 7.20 1.06 -10.95
CA GLN A 98 8.46 0.79 -10.24
C GLN A 98 8.20 0.17 -8.86
N PHE A 99 7.16 0.61 -8.18
CA PHE A 99 6.79 0.06 -6.87
C PHE A 99 6.41 -1.42 -6.99
N PHE A 100 5.58 -1.78 -7.96
CA PHE A 100 5.18 -3.18 -8.14
C PHE A 100 6.34 -4.08 -8.57
N GLU A 101 7.25 -3.57 -9.39
CA GLU A 101 8.50 -4.29 -9.71
C GLU A 101 9.36 -4.49 -8.46
N PHE A 102 9.48 -3.46 -7.64
CA PHE A 102 10.20 -3.54 -6.38
C PHE A 102 9.64 -4.65 -5.49
N LEU A 103 8.32 -4.76 -5.37
CA LEU A 103 7.69 -5.78 -4.54
C LEU A 103 8.06 -7.20 -4.97
N GLU A 104 8.04 -7.45 -6.26
CA GLU A 104 8.38 -8.77 -6.79
C GLU A 104 9.84 -9.14 -6.50
N GLN A 105 10.73 -8.16 -6.58
CA GLN A 105 12.15 -8.35 -6.28
C GLN A 105 12.41 -8.49 -4.78
N GLU A 106 11.69 -7.74 -3.95
CA GLU A 106 11.84 -7.74 -2.50
C GLU A 106 11.30 -9.03 -1.86
N TYR A 107 10.24 -9.60 -2.45
CA TYR A 107 9.57 -10.79 -1.92
C TYR A 107 9.55 -11.94 -2.92
N PRO A 108 10.74 -12.47 -3.29
CA PRO A 108 10.81 -13.55 -4.31
C PRO A 108 10.17 -14.85 -3.85
N SER A 109 9.98 -15.04 -2.53
CA SER A 109 9.31 -16.23 -1.99
C SER A 109 7.80 -16.07 -1.87
N ALA A 110 7.25 -14.89 -2.14
CA ALA A 110 5.81 -14.67 -2.08
C ALA A 110 5.09 -15.52 -3.13
N LYS A 111 3.98 -16.13 -2.73
CA LYS A 111 3.13 -16.96 -3.61
C LYS A 111 1.97 -16.16 -4.20
N ARG A 112 1.65 -15.03 -3.59
CA ARG A 112 0.58 -14.16 -4.07
C ARG A 112 0.84 -12.73 -3.60
N PHE A 113 0.55 -11.77 -4.49
CA PHE A 113 0.40 -10.36 -4.13
C PHE A 113 -1.07 -10.04 -4.24
N ARG A 114 -1.65 -9.42 -3.22
CA ARG A 114 -3.07 -9.12 -3.17
C ARG A 114 -3.29 -7.65 -2.85
N LEU A 115 -4.33 -7.08 -3.43
CA LEU A 115 -4.74 -5.70 -3.16
C LEU A 115 -6.26 -5.60 -3.25
N GLU A 116 -6.79 -4.50 -2.76
CA GLU A 116 -8.20 -4.17 -2.86
C GLU A 116 -8.34 -2.88 -3.67
N ALA A 117 -9.38 -2.81 -4.48
CA ALA A 117 -9.72 -1.62 -5.23
C ALA A 117 -11.23 -1.44 -5.22
N ARG A 118 -11.69 -0.19 -5.11
CA ARG A 118 -13.12 0.10 -5.25
C ARG A 118 -13.53 -0.14 -6.70
N LYS A 119 -14.71 -0.73 -6.89
CA LYS A 119 -15.25 -1.03 -8.23
C LYS A 119 -15.33 0.23 -9.11
N GLN A 120 -15.57 1.40 -8.52
CA GLN A 120 -15.65 2.67 -9.21
C GLN A 120 -14.29 3.21 -9.67
N ASN A 121 -13.19 2.71 -9.10
CA ASN A 121 -11.85 3.17 -9.44
C ASN A 121 -11.32 2.42 -10.67
N GLU A 122 -11.94 2.68 -11.81
CA GLU A 122 -11.66 1.98 -13.05
C GLU A 122 -10.23 2.16 -13.55
N ASN A 123 -9.66 3.36 -13.36
CA ASN A 123 -8.29 3.64 -13.77
C ASN A 123 -7.28 2.77 -13.00
N ALA A 124 -7.46 2.66 -11.69
CA ALA A 124 -6.61 1.81 -10.86
C ALA A 124 -6.75 0.34 -11.25
N ILE A 125 -7.98 -0.13 -11.45
CA ILE A 125 -8.25 -1.52 -11.84
C ILE A 125 -7.55 -1.84 -13.17
N ARG A 126 -7.63 -0.95 -14.15
CA ARG A 126 -6.94 -1.14 -15.44
C ARG A 126 -5.42 -1.22 -15.27
N LEU A 127 -4.86 -0.38 -14.40
CA LEU A 127 -3.43 -0.43 -14.09
C LEU A 127 -3.07 -1.80 -13.50
N TYR A 128 -3.81 -2.25 -12.51
CA TYR A 128 -3.53 -3.53 -11.85
C TYR A 128 -3.65 -4.71 -12.82
N GLN A 129 -4.64 -4.68 -13.70
CA GLN A 129 -4.80 -5.71 -14.74
C GLN A 129 -3.62 -5.73 -15.69
N ARG A 130 -3.10 -4.57 -16.09
CA ARG A 130 -1.88 -4.50 -16.93
C ARG A 130 -0.65 -5.07 -16.22
N LEU A 131 -0.62 -4.99 -14.89
CA LEU A 131 0.46 -5.55 -14.07
C LEU A 131 0.28 -7.05 -13.78
N GLY A 132 -0.79 -7.67 -14.31
CA GLY A 132 -1.06 -9.09 -14.14
C GLY A 132 -1.98 -9.45 -12.99
N TYR A 133 -2.58 -8.47 -12.31
CA TYR A 133 -3.55 -8.75 -11.25
C TYR A 133 -4.89 -9.14 -11.86
N GLU A 134 -5.55 -10.09 -11.23
CA GLU A 134 -6.85 -10.60 -11.62
C GLU A 134 -7.85 -10.44 -10.48
N VAL A 135 -9.12 -10.34 -10.80
CA VAL A 135 -10.16 -10.31 -9.78
C VAL A 135 -10.23 -11.68 -9.09
N LEU A 136 -10.11 -11.68 -7.77
CA LEU A 136 -10.36 -12.87 -6.96
C LEU A 136 -11.79 -12.79 -6.46
N ASP A 137 -12.62 -13.77 -6.87
CA ASP A 137 -14.05 -13.72 -6.64
C ASP A 137 -14.44 -14.20 -5.25
N TYR A 138 -14.12 -13.38 -4.25
CA TYR A 138 -14.54 -13.56 -2.86
C TYR A 138 -15.19 -12.30 -2.33
N LEU A 139 -16.26 -12.46 -1.59
CA LEU A 139 -16.90 -11.37 -0.88
C LEU A 139 -16.16 -11.13 0.43
N GLN A 140 -15.75 -9.89 0.66
CA GLN A 140 -15.16 -9.51 1.93
C GLN A 140 -16.24 -9.11 2.93
N MET A 141 -16.13 -9.60 4.15
CA MET A 141 -17.02 -9.25 5.25
C MET A 141 -16.17 -8.83 6.44
N VAL A 142 -16.59 -7.75 7.11
CA VAL A 142 -15.88 -7.22 8.29
C VAL A 142 -16.80 -7.16 9.50
N LYS A 143 -16.20 -7.31 10.66
CA LYS A 143 -16.81 -7.00 11.94
C LYS A 143 -15.75 -6.29 12.77
N ASP A 144 -15.95 -5.00 13.00
CA ASP A 144 -15.01 -4.23 13.80
C ASP A 144 -15.15 -4.57 15.28
N ALA A 145 -14.03 -4.54 15.99
CA ALA A 145 -13.98 -4.84 17.40
C ALA A 145 -14.31 -3.61 18.27
#